data_47ae9a4462d97d24e3de014c606bd190
#
_entry.id   47ae9a4462d97d24e3de014c606bd190
#
_cell.length_a   1.000
_cell.length_b   1.000
_cell.length_c   1.000
_cell.angle_alpha   90.00
_cell.angle_beta   90.00
_cell.angle_gamma   90.00
#
_symmetry.space_group_name_H-M   'P 1'
#
loop_
_entity.id
_entity.type
_entity.pdbx_description
1 polymer ?
#
loop_
_entity_poly.entity_id
_entity_poly.type
_entity_poly.pdbx_seq_one_letter_code
_entity_poly.pdbx_strand_id
1 'polypeptide(L)'
;MQVNRIANNLLTNKSVLKGLEKISEHGTSFAAGASLLMSLGVRTFSIYNTPDVKKENKFYAMANSVTSGLVKFGIVEAIALPIENAVSRIDKNSSKYLTETTLKNFSPETRSYKFITQIIKLSTGLLTAIPKSMLTIALIPVVMNKVFHYNPLEDLKKAAEKFPYKNEASKFLTEPENVKEPAFTGNIGEKLSSGISKIINNKKVQKLAQKYEMEDEDIYKHITATTDVLLTSASVWQTNKSPSIKENCKRVLNYNNIINTAITILAGYFIDSKVKNTTGGLMEKFKEANKLNPKLPKYIEGINILRPTIIFAVIYYALLPIFSTYTSEKLDKFISKEHVTKS
;
A
#
# COMPACT_ATOMS: atom_id res chain seq x y z
N MET A 1 -35.86 -13.01 -10.54
CA MET A 1 -35.30 -14.38 -10.74
C MET A 1 -33.92 -14.41 -11.38
N GLN A 2 -33.60 -13.62 -12.41
CA GLN A 2 -32.26 -13.64 -13.05
C GLN A 2 -31.11 -13.22 -12.13
N VAL A 3 -31.26 -12.21 -11.27
CA VAL A 3 -30.22 -11.72 -10.35
C VAL A 3 -29.78 -12.81 -9.35
N ASN A 4 -30.73 -13.60 -8.83
CA ASN A 4 -30.40 -14.69 -7.90
C ASN A 4 -29.65 -15.85 -8.60
N ARG A 5 -29.92 -16.08 -9.89
CA ARG A 5 -29.24 -17.13 -10.66
C ARG A 5 -27.80 -16.72 -11.00
N ILE A 6 -27.56 -15.46 -11.33
CA ILE A 6 -26.23 -14.89 -11.57
C ILE A 6 -25.42 -14.89 -10.27
N ALA A 7 -26.02 -14.47 -9.15
CA ALA A 7 -25.37 -14.49 -7.83
C ALA A 7 -24.97 -15.91 -7.43
N ASN A 8 -25.86 -16.89 -7.55
CA ASN A 8 -25.54 -18.28 -7.21
C ASN A 8 -24.44 -18.89 -8.12
N ASN A 9 -24.42 -18.53 -9.39
CA ASN A 9 -23.35 -18.97 -10.30
C ASN A 9 -21.99 -18.36 -9.94
N LEU A 10 -21.95 -17.14 -9.41
CA LEU A 10 -20.70 -16.49 -8.97
C LEU A 10 -20.16 -17.11 -7.69
N LEU A 11 -21.03 -17.54 -6.75
CA LEU A 11 -20.63 -18.08 -5.46
C LEU A 11 -19.83 -19.40 -5.56
N THR A 12 -20.04 -20.18 -6.61
CA THR A 12 -19.41 -21.48 -6.86
C THR A 12 -18.53 -21.50 -8.12
N ASN A 13 -18.34 -20.35 -8.77
CA ASN A 13 -17.56 -20.25 -9.99
C ASN A 13 -16.08 -20.57 -9.73
N LYS A 14 -15.55 -21.60 -10.41
CA LYS A 14 -14.18 -22.07 -10.24
C LYS A 14 -13.13 -20.97 -10.45
N SER A 15 -13.35 -20.05 -11.40
CA SER A 15 -12.41 -18.96 -11.66
C SER A 15 -12.43 -17.92 -10.53
N VAL A 16 -13.60 -17.61 -9.97
CA VAL A 16 -13.74 -16.73 -8.80
C VAL A 16 -13.07 -17.35 -7.58
N LEU A 17 -13.36 -18.62 -7.29
CA LEU A 17 -12.76 -19.34 -6.15
C LEU A 17 -11.24 -19.42 -6.27
N LYS A 18 -10.70 -19.71 -7.47
CA LYS A 18 -9.26 -19.71 -7.73
C LYS A 18 -8.65 -18.30 -7.58
N GLY A 19 -9.38 -17.25 -7.97
CA GLY A 19 -8.99 -15.86 -7.75
C GLY A 19 -8.88 -15.53 -6.27
N LEU A 20 -9.89 -15.90 -5.47
CA LEU A 20 -9.90 -15.69 -4.01
C LEU A 20 -8.77 -16.44 -3.31
N GLU A 21 -8.50 -17.69 -3.72
CA GLU A 21 -7.36 -18.47 -3.21
C GLU A 21 -6.03 -17.76 -3.46
N LYS A 22 -5.80 -17.27 -4.69
CA LYS A 22 -4.59 -16.51 -5.02
C LYS A 22 -4.46 -15.21 -4.23
N ILE A 23 -5.56 -14.49 -4.01
CA ILE A 23 -5.58 -13.27 -3.20
C ILE A 23 -5.25 -13.60 -1.74
N SER A 24 -5.75 -14.69 -1.18
CA SER A 24 -5.38 -15.16 0.15
C SER A 24 -3.89 -15.49 0.25
N GLU A 25 -3.31 -16.09 -0.77
CA GLU A 25 -1.89 -16.48 -0.79
C GLU A 25 -0.96 -15.27 -1.03
N HIS A 26 -1.35 -14.32 -1.89
CA HIS A 26 -0.53 -13.20 -2.38
C HIS A 26 -1.24 -11.84 -2.23
N GLY A 27 -1.86 -11.60 -1.08
CA GLY A 27 -2.68 -10.41 -0.84
C GLY A 27 -1.91 -9.10 -0.95
N THR A 28 -0.66 -9.09 -0.52
CA THR A 28 0.20 -7.90 -0.55
C THR A 28 0.60 -7.56 -2.00
N SER A 29 1.01 -8.55 -2.79
CA SER A 29 1.32 -8.38 -4.22
C SER A 29 0.09 -7.96 -5.01
N PHE A 30 -1.09 -8.56 -4.74
CA PHE A 30 -2.35 -8.15 -5.35
C PHE A 30 -2.67 -6.67 -5.06
N ALA A 31 -2.59 -6.25 -3.80
CA ALA A 31 -2.85 -4.87 -3.41
C ALA A 31 -1.84 -3.89 -4.04
N ALA A 32 -0.58 -4.29 -4.17
CA ALA A 32 0.45 -3.47 -4.82
C ALA A 32 0.23 -3.33 -6.33
N GLY A 33 -0.12 -4.42 -7.02
CA GLY A 33 -0.46 -4.41 -8.44
C GLY A 33 -1.68 -3.55 -8.74
N ALA A 34 -2.76 -3.69 -7.94
CA ALA A 34 -3.95 -2.84 -8.05
C ALA A 34 -3.58 -1.36 -7.81
N SER A 35 -2.77 -1.06 -6.79
CA SER A 35 -2.29 0.30 -6.50
C SER A 35 -1.49 0.88 -7.66
N LEU A 36 -0.63 0.09 -8.31
CA LEU A 36 0.15 0.53 -9.47
C LEU A 36 -0.77 0.97 -10.61
N LEU A 37 -1.69 0.11 -11.04
CA LEU A 37 -2.61 0.41 -12.14
C LEU A 37 -3.45 1.65 -11.85
N MET A 38 -3.97 1.78 -10.64
CA MET A 38 -4.77 2.92 -10.22
C MET A 38 -3.94 4.21 -10.12
N SER A 39 -2.70 4.13 -9.68
CA SER A 39 -1.78 5.28 -9.58
C SER A 39 -1.39 5.82 -10.96
N LEU A 40 -1.06 4.93 -11.89
CA LEU A 40 -0.66 5.31 -13.25
C LEU A 40 -1.83 5.87 -14.06
N GLY A 41 -3.01 5.26 -13.94
CA GLY A 41 -4.18 5.60 -14.72
C GLY A 41 -5.11 6.58 -14.01
N VAL A 42 -5.96 6.04 -13.15
CA VAL A 42 -7.12 6.76 -12.59
C VAL A 42 -6.72 8.01 -11.81
N ARG A 43 -5.78 7.88 -10.87
CA ARG A 43 -5.38 9.01 -10.02
C ARG A 43 -4.69 10.11 -10.80
N THR A 44 -3.76 9.75 -11.66
CA THR A 44 -3.03 10.71 -12.50
C THR A 44 -3.99 11.48 -13.40
N PHE A 45 -4.94 10.79 -14.05
CA PHE A 45 -5.98 11.41 -14.85
C PHE A 45 -6.89 12.34 -14.02
N SER A 46 -7.32 11.92 -12.84
CA SER A 46 -8.15 12.72 -11.94
C SER A 46 -7.45 14.01 -11.49
N ILE A 47 -6.16 13.94 -11.11
CA ILE A 47 -5.36 15.11 -10.72
C ILE A 47 -5.20 16.07 -11.90
N TYR A 48 -4.92 15.57 -13.10
CA TYR A 48 -4.76 16.39 -14.29
C TYR A 48 -6.01 17.22 -14.58
N ASN A 49 -7.20 16.63 -14.42
CA ASN A 49 -8.48 17.29 -14.66
C ASN A 49 -9.02 18.11 -13.48
N THR A 50 -8.28 18.23 -12.37
CA THR A 50 -8.72 19.06 -11.23
C THR A 50 -8.75 20.54 -11.62
N PRO A 51 -9.89 21.25 -11.45
CA PRO A 51 -9.98 22.68 -11.77
C PRO A 51 -9.22 23.55 -10.76
N ASP A 52 -8.91 24.78 -11.14
CA ASP A 52 -8.39 25.85 -10.27
C ASP A 52 -7.09 25.54 -9.49
N VAL A 53 -6.31 24.58 -9.96
CA VAL A 53 -5.02 24.20 -9.39
C VAL A 53 -3.89 24.62 -10.33
N LYS A 54 -2.82 25.16 -9.78
CA LYS A 54 -1.62 25.52 -10.55
C LYS A 54 -1.06 24.30 -11.27
N LYS A 55 -0.68 24.47 -12.54
CA LYS A 55 -0.16 23.38 -13.39
C LYS A 55 1.03 22.68 -12.75
N GLU A 56 1.93 23.42 -12.14
CA GLU A 56 3.10 22.90 -11.44
C GLU A 56 2.70 21.97 -10.29
N ASN A 57 1.76 22.39 -9.44
CA ASN A 57 1.26 21.57 -8.33
C ASN A 57 0.58 20.28 -8.81
N LYS A 58 -0.13 20.34 -9.95
CA LYS A 58 -0.66 19.13 -10.60
C LYS A 58 0.45 18.18 -10.99
N PHE A 59 1.52 18.67 -11.65
CA PHE A 59 2.64 17.81 -12.05
C PHE A 59 3.34 17.18 -10.87
N TYR A 60 3.58 17.91 -9.78
CA TYR A 60 4.13 17.31 -8.56
C TYR A 60 3.21 16.23 -7.98
N ALA A 61 1.89 16.48 -7.89
CA ALA A 61 0.94 15.51 -7.38
C ALA A 61 0.82 14.26 -8.28
N MET A 62 0.82 14.44 -9.62
CA MET A 62 0.81 13.35 -10.59
C MET A 62 2.11 12.54 -10.51
N ALA A 63 3.27 13.21 -10.46
CA ALA A 63 4.56 12.55 -10.32
C ALA A 63 4.65 11.76 -9.01
N ASN A 64 4.17 12.32 -7.90
CA ASN A 64 4.07 11.60 -6.63
C ASN A 64 3.18 10.36 -6.74
N SER A 65 2.05 10.44 -7.46
CA SER A 65 1.16 9.29 -7.70
C SER A 65 1.88 8.18 -8.47
N VAL A 66 2.46 8.52 -9.62
CA VAL A 66 3.18 7.57 -10.50
C VAL A 66 4.35 6.94 -9.76
N THR A 67 5.19 7.77 -9.13
CA THR A 67 6.38 7.30 -8.41
C THR A 67 6.01 6.40 -7.23
N SER A 68 5.01 6.80 -6.44
CA SER A 68 4.53 6.00 -5.31
C SER A 68 4.00 4.64 -5.76
N GLY A 69 3.27 4.58 -6.88
CA GLY A 69 2.79 3.33 -7.45
C GLY A 69 3.93 2.40 -7.87
N LEU A 70 4.90 2.93 -8.63
CA LEU A 70 6.07 2.18 -9.09
C LEU A 70 6.94 1.68 -7.93
N VAL A 71 7.25 2.56 -6.98
CA VAL A 71 8.09 2.22 -5.82
C VAL A 71 7.39 1.19 -4.92
N LYS A 72 6.08 1.39 -4.67
CA LYS A 72 5.29 0.44 -3.87
C LYS A 72 5.29 -0.93 -4.52
N PHE A 73 5.02 -1.02 -5.81
CA PHE A 73 5.01 -2.27 -6.55
C PHE A 73 6.39 -2.94 -6.53
N GLY A 74 7.46 -2.22 -6.91
CA GLY A 74 8.82 -2.78 -6.96
C GLY A 74 9.30 -3.30 -5.60
N ILE A 75 9.08 -2.56 -4.50
CA ILE A 75 9.50 -2.99 -3.16
C ILE A 75 8.64 -4.17 -2.67
N VAL A 76 7.34 -4.18 -2.97
CA VAL A 76 6.47 -5.31 -2.59
C VAL A 76 6.89 -6.57 -3.33
N GLU A 77 7.11 -6.51 -4.64
CA GLU A 77 7.57 -7.68 -5.40
C GLU A 77 8.97 -8.16 -4.94
N ALA A 78 9.86 -7.25 -4.59
CA ALA A 78 11.20 -7.61 -4.15
C ALA A 78 11.27 -8.19 -2.72
N ILE A 79 10.38 -7.79 -1.82
CA ILE A 79 10.46 -8.13 -0.39
C ILE A 79 9.25 -8.94 0.07
N ALA A 80 8.03 -8.50 -0.25
CA ALA A 80 6.83 -9.14 0.26
C ALA A 80 6.57 -10.49 -0.43
N LEU A 81 6.74 -10.59 -1.74
CA LEU A 81 6.53 -11.82 -2.48
C LEU A 81 7.44 -12.98 -2.00
N PRO A 82 8.75 -12.79 -1.78
CA PRO A 82 9.58 -13.82 -1.15
C PRO A 82 9.09 -14.27 0.22
N ILE A 83 8.56 -13.37 1.05
CA ILE A 83 8.02 -13.68 2.38
C ILE A 83 6.70 -14.44 2.26
N GLU A 84 5.79 -14.02 1.38
CA GLU A 84 4.53 -14.73 1.09
C GLU A 84 4.81 -16.15 0.58
N ASN A 85 5.78 -16.30 -0.33
CA ASN A 85 6.22 -17.60 -0.83
C ASN A 85 6.85 -18.47 0.28
N ALA A 86 7.59 -17.88 1.21
CA ALA A 86 8.18 -18.61 2.33
C ALA A 86 7.10 -19.12 3.30
N VAL A 87 6.07 -18.31 3.60
CA VAL A 87 4.90 -18.75 4.38
C VAL A 87 4.17 -19.86 3.65
N SER A 88 3.90 -19.73 2.36
CA SER A 88 3.24 -20.75 1.55
C SER A 88 4.02 -22.09 1.54
N ARG A 89 5.36 -22.05 1.57
CA ARG A 89 6.19 -23.27 1.71
C ARG A 89 6.03 -23.92 3.08
N ILE A 90 5.94 -23.14 4.15
CA ILE A 90 5.69 -23.63 5.50
C ILE A 90 4.32 -24.30 5.54
N ASP A 91 3.29 -23.69 4.98
CA ASP A 91 1.92 -24.22 4.92
C ASP A 91 1.88 -25.58 4.20
N LYS A 92 2.57 -25.68 3.05
CA LYS A 92 2.61 -26.90 2.24
C LYS A 92 3.44 -28.03 2.86
N ASN A 93 4.46 -27.71 3.65
CA ASN A 93 5.40 -28.67 4.25
C ASN A 93 5.53 -28.40 5.75
N SER A 94 4.40 -28.30 6.44
CA SER A 94 4.36 -27.88 7.84
C SER A 94 5.17 -28.82 8.76
N SER A 95 5.18 -30.12 8.50
CA SER A 95 5.97 -31.10 9.26
C SER A 95 7.50 -30.88 9.16
N LYS A 96 7.98 -30.27 8.08
CA LYS A 96 9.40 -29.93 7.89
C LYS A 96 9.82 -28.71 8.72
N TYR A 97 8.93 -27.73 8.89
CA TYR A 97 9.25 -26.41 9.42
C TYR A 97 8.73 -26.17 10.83
N LEU A 98 7.63 -26.82 11.23
CA LEU A 98 6.99 -26.63 12.51
C LEU A 98 7.32 -27.79 13.45
N THR A 99 7.50 -27.47 14.75
CA THR A 99 7.72 -28.51 15.78
C THR A 99 6.43 -29.30 16.01
N GLU A 100 6.53 -30.53 16.50
CA GLU A 100 5.37 -31.38 16.83
C GLU A 100 4.40 -30.68 17.79
N THR A 101 4.93 -29.97 18.78
CA THR A 101 4.12 -29.19 19.73
C THR A 101 3.38 -28.04 19.05
N THR A 102 4.00 -27.38 18.06
CA THR A 102 3.36 -26.35 17.26
C THR A 102 2.29 -26.95 16.36
N LEU A 103 2.58 -28.06 15.67
CA LEU A 103 1.60 -28.72 14.79
C LEU A 103 0.35 -29.16 15.56
N LYS A 104 0.50 -29.62 16.81
CA LYS A 104 -0.63 -30.06 17.63
C LYS A 104 -1.54 -28.92 18.07
N ASN A 105 -0.99 -27.76 18.42
CA ASN A 105 -1.74 -26.68 19.07
C ASN A 105 -1.89 -25.42 18.21
N PHE A 106 -1.13 -25.32 17.13
CA PHE A 106 -0.98 -24.12 16.29
C PHE A 106 -0.71 -24.52 14.84
N SER A 107 -1.56 -25.41 14.29
CA SER A 107 -1.42 -25.90 12.91
C SER A 107 -1.83 -24.85 11.87
N PRO A 108 -1.41 -24.97 10.60
CA PRO A 108 -1.79 -24.07 9.51
C PRO A 108 -3.30 -23.86 9.33
N GLU A 109 -4.11 -24.75 9.87
CA GLU A 109 -5.58 -24.69 9.79
C GLU A 109 -6.19 -23.80 10.88
N THR A 110 -5.46 -23.57 11.98
CA THR A 110 -5.96 -22.78 13.12
C THR A 110 -6.03 -21.29 12.77
N ARG A 111 -7.00 -20.59 13.37
CA ARG A 111 -7.15 -19.12 13.21
C ARG A 111 -5.90 -18.39 13.67
N SER A 112 -5.34 -18.77 14.82
CA SER A 112 -4.13 -18.14 15.40
C SER A 112 -2.92 -18.24 14.49
N TYR A 113 -2.73 -19.39 13.83
CA TYR A 113 -1.67 -19.56 12.84
C TYR A 113 -1.87 -18.62 11.65
N LYS A 114 -3.08 -18.56 11.09
CA LYS A 114 -3.42 -17.66 9.98
C LYS A 114 -3.25 -16.20 10.37
N PHE A 115 -3.65 -15.83 11.57
CA PHE A 115 -3.45 -14.49 12.11
C PHE A 115 -1.98 -14.09 12.13
N ILE A 116 -1.09 -14.91 12.73
CA ILE A 116 0.34 -14.56 12.79
C ILE A 116 1.02 -14.58 11.42
N THR A 117 0.65 -15.49 10.53
CA THR A 117 1.21 -15.52 9.18
C THR A 117 0.75 -14.32 8.35
N GLN A 118 -0.48 -13.84 8.53
CA GLN A 118 -0.92 -12.57 7.95
C GLN A 118 -0.14 -11.39 8.50
N ILE A 119 0.04 -11.29 9.82
CA ILE A 119 0.86 -10.24 10.42
C ILE A 119 2.29 -10.26 9.82
N ILE A 120 2.89 -11.44 9.67
CA ILE A 120 4.23 -11.58 9.07
C ILE A 120 4.23 -11.06 7.62
N LYS A 121 3.27 -11.45 6.80
CA LYS A 121 3.13 -10.95 5.42
C LYS A 121 2.94 -9.44 5.35
N LEU A 122 2.08 -8.88 6.19
CA LEU A 122 1.73 -7.45 6.20
C LEU A 122 2.79 -6.57 6.88
N SER A 123 3.59 -7.11 7.80
CA SER A 123 4.68 -6.37 8.46
C SER A 123 5.70 -5.83 7.46
N THR A 124 5.84 -6.44 6.28
CA THR A 124 6.66 -5.91 5.18
C THR A 124 6.23 -4.51 4.76
N GLY A 125 4.94 -4.21 4.79
CA GLY A 125 4.39 -2.88 4.53
C GLY A 125 4.91 -1.84 5.51
N LEU A 126 4.87 -2.16 6.80
CA LEU A 126 5.35 -1.30 7.89
C LEU A 126 6.87 -1.08 7.80
N LEU A 127 7.64 -2.16 7.69
CA LEU A 127 9.12 -2.11 7.66
C LEU A 127 9.66 -1.33 6.44
N THR A 128 8.94 -1.39 5.33
CA THR A 128 9.35 -0.71 4.10
C THR A 128 8.73 0.68 3.92
N ALA A 129 7.92 1.18 4.86
CA ALA A 129 7.24 2.47 4.73
C ALA A 129 8.24 3.64 4.55
N ILE A 130 9.27 3.70 5.38
CA ILE A 130 10.29 4.75 5.30
C ILE A 130 11.11 4.66 4.01
N PRO A 131 11.73 3.50 3.63
CA PRO A 131 12.43 3.38 2.36
C PRO A 131 11.55 3.69 1.14
N LYS A 132 10.28 3.26 1.14
CA LYS A 132 9.33 3.61 0.07
C LYS A 132 9.14 5.11 -0.05
N SER A 133 8.92 5.80 1.05
CA SER A 133 8.74 7.25 1.08
C SER A 133 9.98 7.97 0.55
N MET A 134 11.16 7.61 1.05
CA MET A 134 12.42 8.21 0.60
C MET A 134 12.61 8.07 -0.91
N LEU A 135 12.43 6.86 -1.43
CA LEU A 135 12.59 6.57 -2.85
C LEU A 135 11.51 7.26 -3.69
N THR A 136 10.27 7.30 -3.20
CA THR A 136 9.19 8.02 -3.88
C THR A 136 9.53 9.50 -4.06
N ILE A 137 9.90 10.19 -2.99
CA ILE A 137 10.22 11.62 -3.04
C ILE A 137 11.46 11.89 -3.91
N ALA A 138 12.50 11.07 -3.82
CA ALA A 138 13.71 11.19 -4.63
C ALA A 138 13.43 11.04 -6.14
N LEU A 139 12.49 10.21 -6.52
CA LEU A 139 12.14 9.93 -7.92
C LEU A 139 11.12 10.91 -8.52
N ILE A 140 10.45 11.75 -7.73
CA ILE A 140 9.47 12.73 -8.25
C ILE A 140 10.06 13.59 -9.37
N PRO A 141 11.25 14.24 -9.23
CA PRO A 141 11.81 15.08 -10.29
C PRO A 141 12.15 14.29 -11.56
N VAL A 142 12.56 13.03 -11.40
CA VAL A 142 12.86 12.13 -12.54
C VAL A 142 11.58 11.83 -13.32
N VAL A 143 10.48 11.48 -12.65
CA VAL A 143 9.19 11.23 -13.28
C VAL A 143 8.64 12.51 -13.92
N MET A 144 8.75 13.66 -13.24
CA MET A 144 8.34 14.96 -13.83
C MET A 144 9.06 15.23 -15.14
N ASN A 145 10.36 15.02 -15.18
CA ASN A 145 11.16 15.26 -16.40
C ASN A 145 10.89 14.20 -17.48
N LYS A 146 11.00 12.91 -17.14
CA LYS A 146 10.96 11.81 -18.12
C LYS A 146 9.54 11.47 -18.61
N VAL A 147 8.54 11.58 -17.75
CA VAL A 147 7.16 11.19 -18.07
C VAL A 147 6.29 12.39 -18.45
N PHE A 148 6.41 13.50 -17.72
CA PHE A 148 5.58 14.66 -17.96
C PHE A 148 6.29 15.77 -18.76
N HIS A 149 7.56 15.58 -19.14
CA HIS A 149 8.36 16.55 -19.86
C HIS A 149 8.39 17.94 -19.21
N TYR A 150 8.33 17.96 -17.87
CA TYR A 150 8.38 19.14 -17.03
C TYR A 150 9.63 19.09 -16.15
N ASN A 151 10.57 20.04 -16.36
CA ASN A 151 11.83 20.08 -15.63
C ASN A 151 11.80 21.11 -14.50
N PRO A 152 11.45 20.71 -13.24
CA PRO A 152 11.41 21.65 -12.13
C PRO A 152 12.78 22.25 -11.78
N LEU A 153 13.87 21.57 -12.11
CA LEU A 153 15.23 22.01 -11.82
C LEU A 153 15.73 23.08 -12.82
N GLU A 154 15.22 23.10 -14.04
CA GLU A 154 15.57 24.10 -15.04
C GLU A 154 15.00 25.49 -14.66
N ASP A 155 13.78 25.52 -14.16
CA ASP A 155 13.18 26.74 -13.61
C ASP A 155 13.93 27.22 -12.38
N LEU A 156 14.41 26.30 -11.52
CA LEU A 156 15.24 26.65 -10.35
C LEU A 156 16.63 27.15 -10.77
N LYS A 157 17.24 26.59 -11.82
CA LYS A 157 18.50 27.10 -12.37
C LYS A 157 18.34 28.49 -12.97
N LYS A 158 17.30 28.71 -13.79
CA LYS A 158 16.98 30.03 -14.37
C LYS A 158 16.66 31.06 -13.29
N ALA A 159 16.06 30.66 -12.18
CA ALA A 159 15.84 31.51 -11.02
C ALA A 159 17.12 31.77 -10.22
N ALA A 160 18.01 30.77 -10.08
CA ALA A 160 19.30 30.89 -9.40
C ALA A 160 20.31 31.72 -10.20
N GLU A 161 20.26 31.68 -11.53
CA GLU A 161 21.06 32.55 -12.40
C GLU A 161 20.69 34.03 -12.24
N LYS A 162 19.46 34.33 -11.85
CA LYS A 162 19.01 35.68 -11.52
C LYS A 162 19.43 36.19 -10.13
N PHE A 163 19.82 35.26 -9.25
CA PHE A 163 20.28 35.53 -7.88
C PHE A 163 21.57 34.72 -7.63
N PRO A 164 22.77 35.29 -7.74
CA PRO A 164 24.03 34.57 -7.54
C PRO A 164 24.25 34.25 -6.05
N TYR A 165 23.60 33.20 -5.56
CA TYR A 165 23.88 32.60 -4.27
C TYR A 165 24.66 31.30 -4.45
N LYS A 166 25.81 31.18 -3.78
CA LYS A 166 26.81 30.11 -3.94
C LYS A 166 26.22 28.69 -3.88
N ASN A 167 26.51 27.92 -4.92
CA ASN A 167 26.09 26.55 -5.14
C ASN A 167 26.71 25.54 -4.15
N GLU A 168 25.94 25.02 -3.23
CA GLU A 168 26.20 23.69 -2.63
C GLU A 168 25.30 22.58 -3.19
N ALA A 169 24.31 22.93 -4.00
CA ALA A 169 23.33 21.99 -4.55
C ALA A 169 23.85 21.10 -5.70
N SER A 170 25.00 21.43 -6.29
CA SER A 170 25.56 20.66 -7.44
C SER A 170 26.24 19.36 -7.03
N LYS A 171 26.53 19.14 -5.74
CA LYS A 171 27.22 17.93 -5.25
C LYS A 171 26.35 16.68 -5.13
N PHE A 172 25.02 16.83 -5.23
CA PHE A 172 24.09 15.69 -5.10
C PHE A 172 23.58 15.11 -6.42
N LEU A 173 24.06 15.61 -7.56
CA LEU A 173 23.67 15.14 -8.89
C LEU A 173 24.80 14.36 -9.59
N THR A 174 25.74 13.81 -8.85
CA THR A 174 26.65 12.80 -9.40
C THR A 174 25.85 11.54 -9.69
N GLU A 175 26.08 11.00 -10.90
CA GLU A 175 25.50 9.76 -11.41
C GLU A 175 25.50 8.66 -10.36
N PRO A 176 24.47 7.79 -10.33
CA PRO A 176 24.46 6.66 -9.40
C PRO A 176 25.70 5.82 -9.69
N GLU A 177 26.63 5.78 -8.75
CA GLU A 177 27.71 4.80 -8.73
C GLU A 177 27.09 3.42 -8.98
N ASN A 178 27.72 2.66 -9.88
CA ASN A 178 27.37 1.29 -10.24
C ASN A 178 26.98 0.49 -9.01
N VAL A 179 25.69 0.44 -8.72
CA VAL A 179 25.13 -0.50 -7.76
C VAL A 179 25.29 -1.87 -8.41
N LYS A 180 26.35 -2.60 -8.03
CA LYS A 180 26.48 -4.01 -8.36
C LYS A 180 25.19 -4.68 -7.93
N GLU A 181 24.45 -5.20 -8.90
CA GLU A 181 23.28 -6.05 -8.60
C GLU A 181 23.75 -7.14 -7.64
N PRO A 182 23.16 -7.26 -6.46
CA PRO A 182 23.48 -8.37 -5.58
C PRO A 182 23.05 -9.65 -6.30
N ALA A 183 24.01 -10.46 -6.69
CA ALA A 183 23.75 -11.78 -7.24
C ALA A 183 23.12 -12.65 -6.15
N PHE A 184 21.80 -12.65 -6.07
CA PHE A 184 21.01 -13.51 -5.17
C PHE A 184 20.94 -14.93 -5.74
N THR A 185 22.05 -15.62 -5.78
CA THR A 185 22.12 -17.03 -6.13
C THR A 185 22.13 -17.87 -4.86
N GLY A 186 21.10 -18.69 -4.67
CA GLY A 186 21.09 -19.83 -3.75
C GLY A 186 20.31 -19.63 -2.45
N ASN A 187 19.27 -20.46 -2.30
CA ASN A 187 18.59 -20.87 -1.04
C ASN A 187 17.96 -19.79 -0.11
N ILE A 188 17.73 -18.58 -0.63
CA ILE A 188 17.08 -17.50 0.16
C ILE A 188 15.69 -17.93 0.63
N GLY A 189 14.94 -18.61 -0.22
CA GLY A 189 13.61 -19.09 0.14
C GLY A 189 13.60 -20.09 1.30
N GLU A 190 14.60 -20.97 1.40
CA GLU A 190 14.72 -21.88 2.54
C GLU A 190 15.17 -21.16 3.81
N LYS A 191 16.10 -20.23 3.71
CA LYS A 191 16.53 -19.39 4.84
C LYS A 191 15.39 -18.53 5.38
N LEU A 192 14.58 -17.94 4.49
CA LEU A 192 13.38 -17.18 4.90
C LEU A 192 12.34 -18.09 5.56
N SER A 193 12.04 -19.25 4.97
CA SER A 193 11.10 -20.20 5.57
C SER A 193 11.59 -20.68 6.94
N SER A 194 12.88 -20.97 7.11
CA SER A 194 13.49 -21.32 8.40
C SER A 194 13.43 -20.15 9.40
N GLY A 195 13.67 -18.91 8.97
CA GLY A 195 13.55 -17.73 9.82
C GLY A 195 12.11 -17.49 10.30
N ILE A 196 11.16 -17.58 9.39
CA ILE A 196 9.73 -17.41 9.68
C ILE A 196 9.22 -18.54 10.58
N SER A 197 9.65 -19.78 10.34
CA SER A 197 9.25 -20.93 11.18
C SER A 197 9.73 -20.77 12.63
N LYS A 198 10.90 -20.18 12.88
CA LYS A 198 11.35 -19.86 14.23
C LYS A 198 10.42 -18.88 14.96
N ILE A 199 9.89 -17.88 14.24
CA ILE A 199 8.89 -16.94 14.78
C ILE A 199 7.60 -17.70 15.11
N ILE A 200 7.09 -18.52 14.19
CA ILE A 200 5.86 -19.29 14.37
C ILE A 200 5.99 -20.32 15.51
N ASN A 201 7.15 -20.96 15.64
CA ASN A 201 7.42 -21.94 16.69
C ASN A 201 7.65 -21.29 18.08
N ASN A 202 7.74 -19.97 18.19
CA ASN A 202 7.95 -19.28 19.44
C ASN A 202 6.68 -19.27 20.29
N LYS A 203 6.71 -19.91 21.47
CA LYS A 203 5.58 -20.02 22.39
C LYS A 203 4.98 -18.67 22.81
N LYS A 204 5.79 -17.59 22.93
CA LYS A 204 5.29 -16.25 23.26
C LYS A 204 4.47 -15.68 22.12
N VAL A 205 4.94 -15.86 20.88
CA VAL A 205 4.24 -15.43 19.67
C VAL A 205 2.91 -16.19 19.52
N GLN A 206 2.91 -17.50 19.74
CA GLN A 206 1.71 -18.33 19.69
C GLN A 206 0.65 -17.89 20.73
N LYS A 207 1.07 -17.65 21.99
CA LYS A 207 0.17 -17.15 23.05
C LYS A 207 -0.40 -15.78 22.69
N LEU A 208 0.43 -14.90 22.12
CA LEU A 208 -0.02 -13.57 21.67
C LEU A 208 -1.05 -13.71 20.54
N ALA A 209 -0.76 -14.55 19.54
CA ALA A 209 -1.67 -14.80 18.43
C ALA A 209 -3.00 -15.38 18.90
N GLN A 210 -2.98 -16.32 19.83
CA GLN A 210 -4.20 -16.91 20.42
C GLN A 210 -5.02 -15.89 21.21
N LYS A 211 -4.36 -14.94 21.89
CA LYS A 211 -5.03 -13.88 22.64
C LYS A 211 -5.76 -12.90 21.73
N TYR A 212 -5.14 -12.47 20.65
CA TYR A 212 -5.67 -11.44 19.75
C TYR A 212 -6.50 -11.99 18.60
N GLU A 213 -6.39 -13.27 18.28
CA GLU A 213 -7.19 -13.95 17.24
C GLU A 213 -8.69 -13.79 17.44
N MET A 214 -9.14 -13.80 18.71
CA MET A 214 -10.56 -13.79 19.04
C MET A 214 -11.26 -12.44 18.83
N GLU A 215 -10.48 -11.36 18.68
CA GLU A 215 -11.01 -10.00 18.70
C GLU A 215 -11.11 -9.31 17.34
N ASP A 216 -10.38 -9.76 16.29
CA ASP A 216 -10.28 -8.93 15.08
C ASP A 216 -10.27 -9.71 13.74
N GLU A 217 -11.44 -9.79 13.11
CA GLU A 217 -11.57 -10.25 11.71
C GLU A 217 -11.02 -9.21 10.70
N ASP A 218 -10.70 -8.00 11.13
CA ASP A 218 -10.34 -6.85 10.29
C ASP A 218 -8.86 -6.45 10.40
N ILE A 219 -7.99 -7.33 10.93
CA ILE A 219 -6.55 -7.04 11.14
C ILE A 219 -5.85 -6.52 9.89
N TYR A 220 -6.21 -7.02 8.71
CA TYR A 220 -5.68 -6.54 7.44
C TYR A 220 -5.96 -5.04 7.25
N LYS A 221 -7.17 -4.60 7.52
CA LYS A 221 -7.58 -3.20 7.41
C LYS A 221 -6.81 -2.30 8.38
N HIS A 222 -6.62 -2.74 9.62
CA HIS A 222 -5.89 -1.97 10.64
C HIS A 222 -4.40 -1.84 10.30
N ILE A 223 -3.75 -2.92 9.87
CA ILE A 223 -2.34 -2.88 9.46
C ILE A 223 -2.17 -2.01 8.21
N THR A 224 -3.08 -2.09 7.25
CA THR A 224 -3.05 -1.24 6.04
C THR A 224 -3.17 0.23 6.41
N ALA A 225 -4.15 0.60 7.25
CA ALA A 225 -4.33 1.98 7.72
C ALA A 225 -3.10 2.49 8.48
N THR A 226 -2.53 1.69 9.37
CA THR A 226 -1.30 2.03 10.10
C THR A 226 -0.12 2.23 9.15
N THR A 227 0.02 1.36 8.15
CA THR A 227 1.06 1.51 7.11
C THR A 227 0.89 2.81 6.34
N ASP A 228 -0.34 3.18 5.97
CA ASP A 228 -0.61 4.41 5.23
C ASP A 228 -0.32 5.67 6.08
N VAL A 229 -0.61 5.65 7.37
CA VAL A 229 -0.22 6.74 8.30
C VAL A 229 1.29 6.89 8.37
N LEU A 230 2.03 5.79 8.56
CA LEU A 230 3.50 5.81 8.61
C LEU A 230 4.10 6.29 7.29
N LEU A 231 3.57 5.82 6.17
CA LEU A 231 4.01 6.21 4.82
C LEU A 231 3.79 7.71 4.58
N THR A 232 2.64 8.24 4.97
CA THR A 232 2.30 9.65 4.84
C THR A 232 3.19 10.50 5.74
N SER A 233 3.38 10.12 6.99
CA SER A 233 4.27 10.82 7.93
C SER A 233 5.71 10.88 7.41
N ALA A 234 6.22 9.75 6.91
CA ALA A 234 7.55 9.68 6.29
C ALA A 234 7.63 10.52 5.01
N SER A 235 6.56 10.55 4.19
CA SER A 235 6.50 11.37 2.97
C SER A 235 6.52 12.86 3.29
N VAL A 236 5.75 13.31 4.28
CA VAL A 236 5.74 14.71 4.74
C VAL A 236 7.13 15.12 5.24
N TRP A 237 7.75 14.28 6.05
CA TRP A 237 9.09 14.54 6.56
C TRP A 237 10.14 14.65 5.43
N GLN A 238 10.11 13.73 4.46
CA GLN A 238 11.03 13.73 3.31
C GLN A 238 10.75 14.90 2.36
N THR A 239 9.49 15.20 2.09
CA THR A 239 9.10 16.35 1.26
C THR A 239 9.66 17.66 1.81
N ASN A 240 9.55 17.88 3.13
CA ASN A 240 10.08 19.08 3.79
C ASN A 240 11.61 19.17 3.69
N LYS A 241 12.32 18.05 3.74
CA LYS A 241 13.79 17.99 3.61
C LYS A 241 14.28 17.99 2.17
N SER A 242 13.43 17.73 1.18
CA SER A 242 13.86 17.61 -0.21
C SER A 242 14.27 18.97 -0.81
N PRO A 243 15.51 19.13 -1.29
CA PRO A 243 15.93 20.32 -2.02
C PRO A 243 15.38 20.37 -3.46
N SER A 244 14.91 19.22 -3.98
CA SER A 244 14.41 19.07 -5.34
C SER A 244 12.96 19.46 -5.54
N ILE A 245 12.25 19.81 -4.46
CA ILE A 245 10.86 20.24 -4.50
C ILE A 245 10.81 21.73 -4.08
N LYS A 246 10.18 22.55 -4.90
CA LYS A 246 10.01 24.00 -4.61
C LYS A 246 9.22 24.19 -3.31
N GLU A 247 9.59 25.19 -2.51
CA GLU A 247 9.04 25.39 -1.17
C GLU A 247 7.51 25.61 -1.17
N ASN A 248 7.00 26.38 -2.13
CA ASN A 248 5.56 26.57 -2.30
C ASN A 248 4.82 25.26 -2.70
N CYS A 249 5.49 24.35 -3.39
CA CYS A 249 4.90 23.07 -3.79
C CYS A 249 4.96 22.02 -2.65
N LYS A 250 5.94 22.14 -1.72
CA LYS A 250 6.05 21.23 -0.56
C LYS A 250 4.79 21.26 0.29
N ARG A 251 4.29 22.45 0.63
CA ARG A 251 3.08 22.59 1.46
C ARG A 251 1.87 21.97 0.78
N VAL A 252 1.63 22.29 -0.49
CA VAL A 252 0.49 21.74 -1.24
C VAL A 252 0.58 20.22 -1.34
N LEU A 253 1.78 19.66 -1.59
CA LEU A 253 2.00 18.23 -1.68
C LEU A 253 1.76 17.53 -0.31
N ASN A 254 2.22 18.14 0.78
CA ASN A 254 2.02 17.63 2.13
C ASN A 254 0.53 17.64 2.51
N TYR A 255 -0.18 18.74 2.27
CA TYR A 255 -1.63 18.81 2.51
C TYR A 255 -2.39 17.79 1.68
N ASN A 256 -2.03 17.64 0.40
CA ASN A 256 -2.63 16.61 -0.45
C ASN A 256 -2.45 15.20 0.12
N ASN A 257 -1.25 14.85 0.55
CA ASN A 257 -0.96 13.54 1.13
C ASN A 257 -1.70 13.30 2.46
N ILE A 258 -1.71 14.29 3.36
CA ILE A 258 -2.39 14.19 4.66
C ILE A 258 -3.91 14.08 4.46
N ILE A 259 -4.51 14.94 3.64
CA ILE A 259 -5.96 14.93 3.36
C ILE A 259 -6.37 13.59 2.74
N ASN A 260 -5.62 13.11 1.74
CA ASN A 260 -5.88 11.82 1.12
C ASN A 260 -5.87 10.69 2.15
N THR A 261 -4.83 10.60 2.97
CA THR A 261 -4.70 9.53 3.95
C THR A 261 -5.78 9.60 5.02
N ALA A 262 -6.03 10.78 5.59
CA ALA A 262 -7.04 10.96 6.63
C ALA A 262 -8.44 10.58 6.13
N ILE A 263 -8.86 11.11 4.98
CA ILE A 263 -10.19 10.81 4.43
C ILE A 263 -10.27 9.35 3.97
N THR A 264 -9.21 8.80 3.36
CA THR A 264 -9.19 7.38 2.94
C THR A 264 -9.41 6.46 4.14
N ILE A 265 -8.74 6.72 5.25
CA ILE A 265 -8.90 5.91 6.47
C ILE A 265 -10.33 6.07 7.01
N LEU A 266 -10.78 7.29 7.27
CA LEU A 266 -12.11 7.54 7.85
C LEU A 266 -13.23 6.98 6.96
N ALA A 267 -13.25 7.35 5.68
CA ALA A 267 -14.25 6.86 4.74
C ALA A 267 -14.12 5.36 4.49
N GLY A 268 -12.90 4.83 4.42
CA GLY A 268 -12.64 3.42 4.23
C GLY A 268 -13.20 2.56 5.35
N TYR A 269 -12.98 2.94 6.61
CA TYR A 269 -13.55 2.25 7.75
C TYR A 269 -15.09 2.32 7.77
N PHE A 270 -15.64 3.50 7.50
CA PHE A 270 -17.09 3.69 7.47
C PHE A 270 -17.75 2.87 6.37
N ILE A 271 -17.23 2.95 5.14
CA ILE A 271 -17.79 2.24 3.99
C ILE A 271 -17.61 0.73 4.14
N ASP A 272 -16.42 0.26 4.59
CA ASP A 272 -16.16 -1.17 4.79
C ASP A 272 -17.12 -1.77 5.84
N SER A 273 -17.37 -1.06 6.95
CA SER A 273 -18.34 -1.48 7.95
C SER A 273 -19.76 -1.59 7.38
N LYS A 274 -20.18 -0.60 6.57
CA LYS A 274 -21.49 -0.64 5.91
C LYS A 274 -21.60 -1.78 4.89
N VAL A 275 -20.58 -1.98 4.07
CA VAL A 275 -20.51 -3.08 3.09
C VAL A 275 -20.55 -4.43 3.81
N LYS A 276 -19.77 -4.61 4.88
CA LYS A 276 -19.75 -5.85 5.69
C LYS A 276 -21.16 -6.16 6.22
N ASN A 277 -21.83 -5.19 6.80
CA ASN A 277 -23.18 -5.36 7.32
C ASN A 277 -24.20 -5.68 6.22
N THR A 278 -24.15 -4.98 5.09
CA THR A 278 -25.10 -5.18 3.99
C THR A 278 -24.86 -6.51 3.26
N THR A 279 -23.61 -6.97 3.17
CA THR A 279 -23.26 -8.21 2.46
C THR A 279 -23.22 -9.44 3.37
N GLY A 280 -23.55 -9.33 4.65
CA GLY A 280 -23.51 -10.43 5.62
C GLY A 280 -24.33 -11.66 5.16
N GLY A 281 -25.55 -11.45 4.69
CA GLY A 281 -26.38 -12.53 4.15
C GLY A 281 -25.82 -13.19 2.88
N LEU A 282 -25.06 -12.45 2.05
CA LEU A 282 -24.36 -13.01 0.90
C LEU A 282 -23.16 -13.86 1.33
N MET A 283 -22.44 -13.42 2.36
CA MET A 283 -21.33 -14.17 2.95
C MET A 283 -21.80 -15.52 3.54
N GLU A 284 -22.93 -15.53 4.23
CA GLU A 284 -23.50 -16.78 4.75
C GLU A 284 -23.91 -17.73 3.62
N LYS A 285 -24.55 -17.24 2.55
CA LYS A 285 -24.85 -18.03 1.35
C LYS A 285 -23.58 -18.56 0.69
N PHE A 286 -22.50 -17.77 0.64
CA PHE A 286 -21.21 -18.20 0.12
C PHE A 286 -20.59 -19.33 0.95
N LYS A 287 -20.61 -19.19 2.27
CA LYS A 287 -20.12 -20.23 3.21
C LYS A 287 -20.92 -21.52 3.04
N GLU A 288 -22.24 -21.45 2.97
CA GLU A 288 -23.11 -22.61 2.81
C GLU A 288 -22.87 -23.30 1.46
N ALA A 289 -22.77 -22.54 0.36
CA ALA A 289 -22.51 -23.08 -0.97
C ALA A 289 -21.15 -23.80 -1.11
N ASN A 290 -20.19 -23.43 -0.27
CA ASN A 290 -18.82 -23.97 -0.29
C ASN A 290 -18.46 -24.77 0.97
N LYS A 291 -19.41 -25.14 1.84
CA LYS A 291 -19.17 -25.76 3.15
C LYS A 291 -18.38 -27.08 3.09
N LEU A 292 -18.51 -27.82 2.02
CA LEU A 292 -17.78 -29.09 1.80
C LEU A 292 -16.40 -28.88 1.16
N ASN A 293 -16.05 -27.65 0.78
CA ASN A 293 -14.77 -27.37 0.15
C ASN A 293 -13.68 -27.14 1.21
N PRO A 294 -12.62 -27.95 1.27
CA PRO A 294 -11.56 -27.78 2.27
C PRO A 294 -10.81 -26.44 2.15
N LYS A 295 -10.94 -25.74 1.02
CA LYS A 295 -10.34 -24.43 0.78
C LYS A 295 -11.24 -23.25 1.20
N LEU A 296 -12.42 -23.50 1.77
CA LEU A 296 -13.34 -22.45 2.21
C LEU A 296 -12.68 -21.39 3.10
N PRO A 297 -11.81 -21.73 4.08
CA PRO A 297 -11.10 -20.73 4.88
C PRO A 297 -10.25 -19.76 4.04
N LYS A 298 -9.56 -20.28 3.01
CA LYS A 298 -8.77 -19.44 2.08
C LYS A 298 -9.64 -18.49 1.25
N TYR A 299 -10.81 -18.96 0.82
CA TYR A 299 -11.75 -18.12 0.07
C TYR A 299 -12.28 -16.97 0.94
N ILE A 300 -12.64 -17.24 2.21
CA ILE A 300 -13.08 -16.22 3.16
C ILE A 300 -11.96 -15.21 3.41
N GLU A 301 -10.73 -15.67 3.62
CA GLU A 301 -9.55 -14.83 3.75
C GLU A 301 -9.35 -13.95 2.51
N GLY A 302 -9.46 -14.53 1.31
CA GLY A 302 -9.38 -13.78 0.05
C GLY A 302 -10.44 -12.68 -0.05
N ILE A 303 -11.68 -12.93 0.38
CA ILE A 303 -12.74 -11.90 0.44
C ILE A 303 -12.40 -10.81 1.45
N ASN A 304 -11.89 -11.16 2.63
CA ASN A 304 -11.52 -10.21 3.67
C ASN A 304 -10.33 -9.32 3.29
N ILE A 305 -9.46 -9.77 2.39
CA ILE A 305 -8.39 -8.97 1.79
C ILE A 305 -8.94 -8.12 0.63
N LEU A 306 -9.70 -8.73 -0.27
CA LEU A 306 -10.21 -8.07 -1.49
C LEU A 306 -11.15 -6.90 -1.18
N ARG A 307 -12.09 -7.09 -0.25
CA ARG A 307 -13.10 -6.09 0.10
C ARG A 307 -12.49 -4.75 0.52
N PRO A 308 -11.68 -4.67 1.58
CA PRO A 308 -11.07 -3.41 1.99
C PRO A 308 -10.08 -2.89 0.93
N THR A 309 -9.33 -3.76 0.24
CA THR A 309 -8.42 -3.33 -0.83
C THR A 309 -9.15 -2.56 -1.92
N ILE A 310 -10.29 -3.05 -2.40
CA ILE A 310 -11.09 -2.35 -3.42
C ILE A 310 -11.68 -1.06 -2.86
N ILE A 311 -12.26 -1.09 -1.66
CA ILE A 311 -12.86 0.09 -1.03
C ILE A 311 -11.83 1.22 -0.88
N PHE A 312 -10.69 0.92 -0.27
CA PHE A 312 -9.63 1.90 -0.08
C PHE A 312 -9.05 2.38 -1.42
N ALA A 313 -8.87 1.49 -2.40
CA ALA A 313 -8.38 1.87 -3.72
C ALA A 313 -9.34 2.81 -4.45
N VAL A 314 -10.63 2.53 -4.46
CA VAL A 314 -11.64 3.41 -5.09
C VAL A 314 -11.68 4.78 -4.41
N ILE A 315 -11.67 4.83 -3.08
CA ILE A 315 -11.64 6.09 -2.34
C ILE A 315 -10.37 6.87 -2.68
N TYR A 316 -9.20 6.26 -2.51
CA TYR A 316 -7.91 6.92 -2.61
C TYR A 316 -7.53 7.32 -4.04
N TYR A 317 -7.85 6.50 -5.04
CA TYR A 317 -7.40 6.73 -6.41
C TYR A 317 -8.47 7.35 -7.31
N ALA A 318 -9.75 7.15 -7.04
CA ALA A 318 -10.82 7.63 -7.89
C ALA A 318 -11.59 8.82 -7.31
N LEU A 319 -12.00 8.75 -6.04
CA LEU A 319 -12.87 9.76 -5.45
C LEU A 319 -12.11 10.96 -4.88
N LEU A 320 -11.01 10.71 -4.18
CA LEU A 320 -10.28 11.77 -3.46
C LEU A 320 -9.33 12.63 -4.29
N PRO A 321 -8.72 12.20 -5.39
CA PRO A 321 -7.66 12.99 -6.02
C PRO A 321 -8.09 14.40 -6.42
N ILE A 322 -9.29 14.55 -6.97
CA ILE A 322 -9.83 15.87 -7.35
C ILE A 322 -10.05 16.71 -6.10
N PHE A 323 -10.74 16.15 -5.11
CA PHE A 323 -11.06 16.86 -3.88
C PHE A 323 -9.81 17.28 -3.10
N SER A 324 -8.88 16.37 -2.87
CA SER A 324 -7.67 16.63 -2.07
C SER A 324 -6.73 17.59 -2.77
N THR A 325 -6.57 17.50 -4.10
CA THR A 325 -5.71 18.39 -4.87
C THR A 325 -6.29 19.80 -4.91
N TYR A 326 -7.60 19.94 -5.08
CA TYR A 326 -8.28 21.23 -5.02
C TYR A 326 -8.20 21.86 -3.61
N THR A 327 -8.53 21.06 -2.58
CA THR A 327 -8.55 21.54 -1.19
C THR A 327 -7.16 21.94 -0.71
N SER A 328 -6.12 21.20 -1.05
CA SER A 328 -4.74 21.53 -0.67
C SER A 328 -4.26 22.85 -1.30
N GLU A 329 -4.63 23.11 -2.55
CA GLU A 329 -4.34 24.40 -3.21
C GLU A 329 -5.06 25.58 -2.53
N LYS A 330 -6.34 25.40 -2.17
CA LYS A 330 -7.11 26.43 -1.46
C LYS A 330 -6.57 26.68 -0.06
N LEU A 331 -6.21 25.63 0.66
CA LEU A 331 -5.65 25.72 2.01
C LEU A 331 -4.30 26.45 1.99
N ASP A 332 -3.43 26.15 1.01
CA ASP A 332 -2.16 26.86 0.87
C ASP A 332 -2.37 28.35 0.59
N LYS A 333 -3.30 28.69 -0.31
CA LYS A 333 -3.66 30.10 -0.60
C LYS A 333 -4.20 30.83 0.63
N PHE A 334 -5.03 30.17 1.44
CA PHE A 334 -5.60 30.74 2.66
C PHE A 334 -4.50 31.03 3.69
N ILE A 335 -3.67 30.05 4.02
CA ILE A 335 -2.58 30.20 5.00
C ILE A 335 -1.55 31.23 4.53
N SER A 336 -1.22 31.26 3.25
CA SER A 336 -0.27 32.24 2.69
C SER A 336 -0.78 33.67 2.77
N LYS A 337 -2.10 33.91 2.65
CA LYS A 337 -2.71 35.24 2.84
C LYS A 337 -2.64 35.73 4.29
N GLU A 338 -2.86 34.81 5.24
CA GLU A 338 -2.81 35.14 6.68
C GLU A 338 -1.41 35.59 7.14
N HIS A 339 -0.37 35.01 6.57
CA HIS A 339 1.02 35.39 6.86
C HIS A 339 1.37 36.77 6.30
N VAL A 340 0.81 37.17 5.14
CA VAL A 340 1.06 38.51 4.54
C VAL A 340 0.31 39.63 5.29
N THR A 341 -0.83 39.31 5.90
CA THR A 341 -1.60 40.30 6.68
C THR A 341 -1.10 40.49 8.11
N LYS A 342 -0.22 39.63 8.62
CA LYS A 342 0.37 39.70 9.96
C LYS A 342 1.83 40.17 9.96
N SER A 343 2.43 40.40 8.80
CA SER A 343 3.77 41.00 8.61
C SER A 343 3.63 42.46 8.15
#